data_be21cd87f01db3354e0ef9701cd68e2f
#
_entry.id   be21cd87f01db3354e0ef9701cd68e2f
#
_cell.length_a   1.000
_cell.length_b   1.000
_cell.length_c   1.000
_cell.angle_alpha   90.00
_cell.angle_beta   90.00
_cell.angle_gamma   90.00
#
_symmetry.space_group_name_H-M   'P 1'
#
loop_
_entity.id
_entity.type
_entity.pdbx_description
1 polymer ?
#
loop_
_entity_poly.entity_id
_entity_poly.type
_entity_poly.pdbx_seq_one_letter_code
_entity_poly.pdbx_strand_id
1 'polypeptide(L)'
;HMYPLGMSGAPLQNKEEEVVHRFDELKKWLPHIKALGCDAIYIGPLFESVGHGYETTDYKMVDRRLGTNDDFKKFVENCHNNGIKVVVDGVFNHTGREFFAFKDLKENRENSGYKDWYCNVNFGGNNEYNDGFSYENWGGYDLLVKLNQGNPEVRQHLLDAVDFWIAEFDIDGIRLDAADVLDFGFMAALRSFADSRKGDFFLLGEVIHGDYGRWLAPGMLHCVTNYRLHKALYSGHNDHNYFEIAHTVRETGRWKLYNFVDNHDVARIASKLSAKANFLPVHVLLYTLPGIPSVYYGSEFGIEGKKERWSDRNLRPELHLEDFRGNDQAKLIASLGRLRGALPELSYGGYVELTLTNETFAFARSLDGKRTVVTVNNANEAREMPMEPGFRGALLGLRAENGQVTLPPHSGEIWVEAGRELTVPAPIKITFCQPEPKVPQEEKPAMEPCAAQKPYEEMTVEELQGAILAKLAANGPLTERMRREVAENVYRDSLLNWVKSFR
;
A
#
# COMPACT_ATOMS: atom_id res chain seq x y z
N HIS A 1 2.70 -4.75 5.26
CA HIS A 1 2.81 -4.90 3.79
C HIS A 1 4.25 -4.66 3.36
N MET A 2 4.86 -5.62 2.69
CA MET A 2 6.23 -5.57 2.16
C MET A 2 6.18 -5.60 0.62
N TYR A 3 6.93 -4.71 -0.01
CA TYR A 3 7.22 -4.77 -1.45
C TYR A 3 8.67 -5.25 -1.63
N PRO A 4 8.89 -6.57 -1.82
CA PRO A 4 10.19 -7.19 -1.59
C PRO A 4 11.26 -6.72 -2.58
N LEU A 5 10.92 -6.50 -3.86
CA LEU A 5 11.85 -6.02 -4.87
C LEU A 5 12.43 -4.64 -4.52
N GLY A 6 11.56 -3.69 -4.13
CA GLY A 6 12.01 -2.36 -3.73
C GLY A 6 12.76 -2.40 -2.41
N MET A 7 12.15 -2.99 -1.38
CA MET A 7 12.69 -3.03 -0.02
C MET A 7 14.10 -3.62 0.06
N SER A 8 14.42 -4.59 -0.79
CA SER A 8 15.73 -5.26 -0.83
C SER A 8 16.70 -4.70 -1.88
N GLY A 9 16.37 -3.58 -2.53
CA GLY A 9 17.21 -2.97 -3.55
C GLY A 9 17.40 -3.81 -4.81
N ALA A 10 16.41 -4.62 -5.17
CA ALA A 10 16.46 -5.40 -6.39
C ALA A 10 16.48 -4.49 -7.64
N PRO A 11 17.18 -4.86 -8.73
CA PRO A 11 17.20 -4.07 -9.95
C PRO A 11 15.80 -3.98 -10.57
N LEU A 12 15.49 -2.83 -11.20
CA LEU A 12 14.15 -2.56 -11.78
C LEU A 12 13.80 -3.52 -12.92
N GLN A 13 14.79 -3.98 -13.69
CA GLN A 13 14.61 -4.91 -14.78
C GLN A 13 15.24 -6.24 -14.42
N ASN A 14 14.50 -7.30 -14.65
CA ASN A 14 15.00 -8.67 -14.48
C ASN A 14 15.86 -9.04 -15.70
N LYS A 15 17.13 -8.69 -15.63
CA LYS A 15 18.18 -9.06 -16.61
C LYS A 15 19.23 -9.96 -15.99
N GLU A 16 18.98 -10.38 -14.75
CA GLU A 16 19.89 -11.24 -14.01
C GLU A 16 19.89 -12.65 -14.63
N GLU A 17 21.07 -13.17 -14.92
CA GLU A 17 21.26 -14.57 -15.29
C GLU A 17 21.40 -15.45 -14.04
N GLU A 18 21.88 -14.87 -12.94
CA GLU A 18 22.12 -15.53 -11.66
C GLU A 18 21.07 -15.14 -10.61
N VAL A 19 20.81 -16.06 -9.70
CA VAL A 19 19.93 -15.85 -8.55
C VAL A 19 20.66 -15.04 -7.49
N VAL A 20 19.97 -14.04 -6.91
CA VAL A 20 20.47 -13.21 -5.80
C VAL A 20 19.62 -13.44 -4.56
N HIS A 21 20.20 -13.95 -3.47
CA HIS A 21 19.50 -14.41 -2.26
C HIS A 21 19.10 -13.25 -1.32
N ARG A 22 18.18 -12.35 -1.77
CA ARG A 22 17.74 -11.18 -1.00
C ARG A 22 16.77 -11.51 0.13
N PHE A 23 16.19 -12.70 0.16
CA PHE A 23 15.41 -13.14 1.32
C PHE A 23 16.23 -13.19 2.61
N ASP A 24 17.55 -13.32 2.54
CA ASP A 24 18.42 -13.23 3.71
C ASP A 24 18.40 -11.84 4.35
N GLU A 25 18.29 -10.79 3.54
CA GLU A 25 18.10 -9.41 4.04
C GLU A 25 16.67 -9.21 4.58
N LEU A 26 15.66 -9.67 3.86
CA LEU A 26 14.26 -9.54 4.28
C LEU A 26 13.98 -10.24 5.62
N LYS A 27 14.62 -11.37 5.90
CA LYS A 27 14.51 -12.07 7.20
C LYS A 27 14.93 -11.20 8.39
N LYS A 28 15.86 -10.28 8.21
CA LYS A 28 16.35 -9.38 9.27
C LYS A 28 15.25 -8.46 9.80
N TRP A 29 14.19 -8.25 9.03
CA TRP A 29 13.04 -7.42 9.41
C TRP A 29 12.04 -8.14 10.32
N LEU A 30 12.04 -9.47 10.40
CA LEU A 30 11.07 -10.23 11.18
C LEU A 30 11.01 -9.84 12.67
N PRO A 31 12.15 -9.63 13.39
CA PRO A 31 12.11 -9.15 14.77
C PRO A 31 11.48 -7.76 14.90
N HIS A 32 11.72 -6.87 13.94
CA HIS A 32 11.11 -5.53 13.91
C HIS A 32 9.59 -5.64 13.68
N ILE A 33 9.15 -6.39 12.68
CA ILE A 33 7.74 -6.63 12.36
C ILE A 33 7.00 -7.19 13.59
N LYS A 34 7.62 -8.15 14.28
CA LYS A 34 7.08 -8.69 15.53
C LYS A 34 7.00 -7.64 16.64
N ALA A 35 8.02 -6.79 16.77
CA ALA A 35 8.05 -5.68 17.74
C ALA A 35 6.98 -4.61 17.46
N LEU A 36 6.59 -4.41 16.18
CA LEU A 36 5.45 -3.57 15.81
C LEU A 36 4.09 -4.16 16.22
N GLY A 37 4.04 -5.42 16.68
CA GLY A 37 2.80 -6.11 17.05
C GLY A 37 2.05 -6.66 15.84
N CYS A 38 2.73 -6.86 14.70
CA CYS A 38 2.14 -7.48 13.52
C CYS A 38 2.14 -9.01 13.66
N ASP A 39 1.07 -9.64 13.21
CA ASP A 39 0.85 -11.09 13.20
C ASP A 39 0.70 -11.69 11.80
N ALA A 40 0.77 -10.85 10.77
CA ALA A 40 0.80 -11.26 9.37
C ALA A 40 1.67 -10.32 8.52
N ILE A 41 2.25 -10.87 7.47
CA ILE A 41 2.92 -10.13 6.39
C ILE A 41 2.12 -10.35 5.11
N TYR A 42 1.71 -9.26 4.46
CA TYR A 42 1.40 -9.28 3.04
C TYR A 42 2.70 -8.95 2.29
N ILE A 43 3.18 -9.87 1.48
CA ILE A 43 4.40 -9.73 0.68
C ILE A 43 4.07 -9.89 -0.80
N GLY A 44 4.45 -8.91 -1.60
CA GLY A 44 4.24 -9.02 -3.03
C GLY A 44 4.59 -7.77 -3.80
N PRO A 45 4.67 -7.94 -5.14
CA PRO A 45 4.73 -9.20 -5.88
C PRO A 45 6.09 -9.89 -5.71
N LEU A 46 6.14 -11.22 -5.83
CA LEU A 46 7.38 -11.97 -5.56
C LEU A 46 7.71 -13.09 -6.57
N PHE A 47 6.80 -13.36 -7.51
CA PHE A 47 7.03 -14.39 -8.53
C PHE A 47 7.76 -13.83 -9.74
N GLU A 48 8.37 -14.72 -10.54
CA GLU A 48 9.22 -14.35 -11.68
C GLU A 48 8.51 -13.37 -12.60
N SER A 49 9.17 -12.25 -12.89
CA SER A 49 8.59 -11.12 -13.64
C SER A 49 9.66 -10.36 -14.42
N VAL A 50 9.23 -9.51 -15.35
CA VAL A 50 10.14 -8.74 -16.20
C VAL A 50 10.68 -7.49 -15.50
N GLY A 51 9.85 -6.82 -14.71
CA GLY A 51 10.16 -5.50 -14.15
C GLY A 51 9.66 -5.30 -12.73
N HIS A 52 8.56 -4.60 -12.56
CA HIS A 52 8.06 -4.23 -11.22
C HIS A 52 7.34 -5.36 -10.47
N GLY A 53 7.29 -6.56 -11.01
CA GLY A 53 6.71 -7.73 -10.33
C GLY A 53 5.30 -8.08 -10.78
N TYR A 54 4.58 -7.17 -11.40
CA TYR A 54 3.22 -7.42 -11.91
C TYR A 54 3.19 -7.95 -13.35
N GLU A 55 4.32 -7.99 -14.05
CA GLU A 55 4.48 -8.63 -15.35
C GLU A 55 4.91 -10.09 -15.19
N THR A 56 4.08 -10.90 -14.53
CA THR A 56 4.40 -12.29 -14.20
C THR A 56 4.74 -13.10 -15.44
N THR A 57 5.85 -13.83 -15.37
CA THR A 57 6.32 -14.74 -16.43
C THR A 57 6.30 -16.21 -16.00
N ASP A 58 6.32 -16.48 -14.69
CA ASP A 58 6.15 -17.82 -14.12
C ASP A 58 5.55 -17.70 -12.72
N TYR A 59 4.41 -18.35 -12.50
CA TYR A 59 3.72 -18.35 -11.20
C TYR A 59 4.33 -19.29 -10.17
N LYS A 60 5.16 -20.27 -10.58
CA LYS A 60 5.71 -21.29 -9.69
C LYS A 60 7.18 -21.08 -9.37
N MET A 61 7.77 -20.02 -9.90
CA MET A 61 9.15 -19.64 -9.64
C MET A 61 9.20 -18.30 -8.90
N VAL A 62 9.89 -18.25 -7.79
CA VAL A 62 10.23 -16.99 -7.11
C VAL A 62 11.14 -16.16 -8.01
N ASP A 63 10.95 -14.87 -8.05
CA ASP A 63 11.75 -13.95 -8.85
C ASP A 63 13.23 -14.08 -8.47
N ARG A 64 14.07 -14.41 -9.48
CA ARG A 64 15.51 -14.65 -9.28
C ARG A 64 16.25 -13.48 -8.67
N ARG A 65 15.71 -12.27 -8.79
CA ARG A 65 16.23 -11.09 -8.09
C ARG A 65 16.02 -11.14 -6.59
N LEU A 66 15.12 -11.98 -6.07
CA LEU A 66 14.82 -12.15 -4.65
C LEU A 66 15.46 -13.42 -4.08
N GLY A 67 15.52 -14.49 -4.87
CA GLY A 67 16.05 -15.76 -4.41
C GLY A 67 15.51 -16.96 -5.20
N THR A 68 15.57 -18.11 -4.56
CA THR A 68 15.00 -19.37 -5.03
C THR A 68 13.68 -19.69 -4.31
N ASN A 69 12.96 -20.69 -4.79
CA ASN A 69 11.81 -21.26 -4.09
C ASN A 69 12.18 -21.73 -2.67
N ASP A 70 13.37 -22.33 -2.51
CA ASP A 70 13.89 -22.74 -1.19
C ASP A 70 14.13 -21.56 -0.24
N ASP A 71 14.59 -20.42 -0.75
CA ASP A 71 14.79 -19.23 0.08
C ASP A 71 13.45 -18.69 0.58
N PHE A 72 12.45 -18.65 -0.29
CA PHE A 72 11.11 -18.20 0.12
C PHE A 72 10.45 -19.18 1.08
N LYS A 73 10.56 -20.48 0.84
CA LYS A 73 10.09 -21.52 1.79
C LYS A 73 10.69 -21.32 3.18
N LYS A 74 12.00 -21.14 3.27
CA LYS A 74 12.69 -20.83 4.54
C LYS A 74 12.25 -19.51 5.15
N PHE A 75 11.94 -18.51 4.32
CA PHE A 75 11.39 -17.24 4.80
C PHE A 75 10.03 -17.46 5.46
N VAL A 76 9.11 -18.20 4.82
CA VAL A 76 7.79 -18.53 5.38
C VAL A 76 7.92 -19.35 6.68
N GLU A 77 8.78 -20.36 6.72
CA GLU A 77 9.08 -21.12 7.94
C GLU A 77 9.56 -20.20 9.08
N ASN A 78 10.44 -19.24 8.78
CA ASN A 78 10.88 -18.26 9.77
C ASN A 78 9.74 -17.33 10.24
N CYS A 79 8.82 -16.93 9.33
CA CYS A 79 7.63 -16.18 9.71
C CYS A 79 6.75 -16.99 10.67
N HIS A 80 6.45 -18.25 10.34
CA HIS A 80 5.63 -19.13 11.17
C HIS A 80 6.26 -19.39 12.54
N ASN A 81 7.58 -19.61 12.60
CA ASN A 81 8.31 -19.77 13.87
C ASN A 81 8.24 -18.52 14.75
N ASN A 82 7.98 -17.35 14.19
CA ASN A 82 7.73 -16.10 14.90
C ASN A 82 6.23 -15.81 15.14
N GLY A 83 5.33 -16.73 14.76
CA GLY A 83 3.88 -16.56 14.86
C GLY A 83 3.34 -15.49 13.88
N ILE A 84 3.99 -15.35 12.72
CA ILE A 84 3.61 -14.41 11.65
C ILE A 84 3.10 -15.22 10.46
N LYS A 85 1.88 -14.93 10.03
CA LYS A 85 1.27 -15.50 8.83
C LYS A 85 1.77 -14.80 7.57
N VAL A 86 1.74 -15.51 6.42
CA VAL A 86 2.23 -14.97 5.15
C VAL A 86 1.13 -14.98 4.08
N VAL A 87 0.82 -13.79 3.56
CA VAL A 87 -0.11 -13.56 2.45
C VAL A 87 0.70 -13.09 1.25
N VAL A 88 0.59 -13.77 0.11
CA VAL A 88 1.31 -13.43 -1.13
C VAL A 88 0.44 -12.68 -2.12
N ASP A 89 1.05 -12.00 -3.09
CA ASP A 89 0.33 -11.32 -4.17
C ASP A 89 -0.01 -12.30 -5.30
N GLY A 90 -1.29 -12.39 -5.65
CA GLY A 90 -1.80 -13.18 -6.77
C GLY A 90 -2.17 -12.28 -7.94
N VAL A 91 -1.26 -12.16 -8.90
CA VAL A 91 -1.45 -11.35 -10.12
C VAL A 91 -2.14 -12.21 -11.16
N PHE A 92 -3.48 -12.34 -11.05
CA PHE A 92 -4.26 -13.27 -11.87
C PHE A 92 -5.08 -12.60 -12.98
N ASN A 93 -5.16 -11.27 -12.99
CA ASN A 93 -5.85 -10.55 -14.07
C ASN A 93 -5.09 -10.57 -15.39
N HIS A 94 -3.77 -10.56 -15.35
CA HIS A 94 -2.90 -10.42 -16.52
C HIS A 94 -1.57 -11.15 -16.34
N THR A 95 -0.85 -11.34 -17.42
CA THR A 95 0.55 -11.81 -17.41
C THR A 95 1.45 -10.81 -18.11
N GLY A 96 2.76 -10.92 -17.88
CA GLY A 96 3.76 -10.29 -18.70
C GLY A 96 3.84 -10.91 -20.10
N ARG A 97 4.46 -10.19 -21.03
CA ARG A 97 4.63 -10.60 -22.43
C ARG A 97 5.62 -11.76 -22.60
N GLU A 98 6.44 -12.05 -21.59
CA GLU A 98 7.38 -13.17 -21.55
C GLU A 98 6.80 -14.44 -20.91
N PHE A 99 5.53 -14.42 -20.53
CA PHE A 99 4.80 -15.60 -20.08
C PHE A 99 4.69 -16.61 -21.22
N PHE A 100 4.88 -17.91 -20.93
CA PHE A 100 5.00 -18.95 -21.94
C PHE A 100 3.86 -18.97 -22.97
N ALA A 101 2.61 -18.81 -22.49
CA ALA A 101 1.43 -18.84 -23.37
C ALA A 101 1.37 -17.61 -24.30
N PHE A 102 1.81 -16.44 -23.82
CA PHE A 102 1.87 -15.26 -24.66
C PHE A 102 3.03 -15.30 -25.66
N LYS A 103 4.16 -15.89 -25.29
CA LYS A 103 5.27 -16.14 -26.23
C LYS A 103 4.83 -17.05 -27.38
N ASP A 104 4.14 -18.14 -27.07
CA ASP A 104 3.56 -19.03 -28.08
C ASP A 104 2.58 -18.29 -28.98
N LEU A 105 1.70 -17.42 -28.40
CA LEU A 105 0.77 -16.62 -29.15
C LEU A 105 1.49 -15.65 -30.11
N LYS A 106 2.59 -15.02 -29.70
CA LYS A 106 3.40 -14.15 -30.57
C LYS A 106 3.99 -14.93 -31.76
N GLU A 107 4.51 -16.15 -31.50
CA GLU A 107 5.19 -16.98 -32.49
C GLU A 107 4.21 -17.65 -33.45
N ASN A 108 3.15 -18.28 -32.93
CA ASN A 108 2.24 -19.13 -33.69
C ASN A 108 0.95 -18.46 -34.13
N ARG A 109 0.64 -17.26 -33.59
CA ARG A 109 -0.50 -16.40 -33.98
C ARG A 109 -1.83 -17.17 -33.99
N GLU A 110 -2.55 -17.20 -35.09
CA GLU A 110 -3.83 -17.91 -35.25
C GLU A 110 -3.73 -19.41 -34.97
N ASN A 111 -2.53 -19.99 -35.09
CA ASN A 111 -2.27 -21.41 -34.84
C ASN A 111 -1.88 -21.70 -33.39
N SER A 112 -1.71 -20.68 -32.55
CA SER A 112 -1.40 -20.87 -31.14
C SER A 112 -2.52 -21.61 -30.41
N GLY A 113 -2.15 -22.58 -29.60
CA GLY A 113 -3.07 -23.25 -28.68
C GLY A 113 -3.54 -22.35 -27.54
N TYR A 114 -2.86 -21.22 -27.31
CA TYR A 114 -3.11 -20.29 -26.20
C TYR A 114 -3.85 -19.01 -26.62
N LYS A 115 -4.31 -18.88 -27.87
CA LYS A 115 -5.01 -17.67 -28.33
C LYS A 115 -6.25 -17.32 -27.49
N ASP A 116 -6.96 -18.33 -26.99
CA ASP A 116 -8.17 -18.18 -26.19
C ASP A 116 -7.86 -18.01 -24.67
N TRP A 117 -6.57 -18.05 -24.30
CA TRP A 117 -6.14 -17.74 -22.94
C TRP A 117 -6.17 -16.24 -22.64
N TYR A 118 -6.17 -15.40 -23.67
CA TYR A 118 -6.17 -13.94 -23.55
C TYR A 118 -7.46 -13.35 -24.10
N CYS A 119 -7.85 -12.20 -23.54
CA CYS A 119 -9.07 -11.52 -23.90
C CYS A 119 -8.90 -10.72 -25.21
N ASN A 120 -9.92 -10.79 -26.07
CA ASN A 120 -10.07 -9.94 -27.26
C ASN A 120 -8.87 -9.94 -28.23
N VAL A 121 -8.22 -11.08 -28.42
CA VAL A 121 -7.13 -11.24 -29.40
C VAL A 121 -7.66 -11.01 -30.81
N ASN A 122 -7.08 -10.07 -31.54
CA ASN A 122 -7.49 -9.70 -32.91
C ASN A 122 -6.27 -9.58 -33.82
N PHE A 123 -6.14 -10.53 -34.72
CA PHE A 123 -5.03 -10.60 -35.69
C PHE A 123 -5.12 -9.59 -36.84
N GLY A 124 -6.22 -8.84 -36.95
CA GLY A 124 -6.36 -7.67 -37.81
C GLY A 124 -5.95 -6.35 -37.18
N GLY A 125 -5.54 -6.37 -35.89
CA GLY A 125 -5.11 -5.20 -35.13
C GLY A 125 -3.60 -5.07 -35.00
N ASN A 126 -3.16 -4.17 -34.10
CA ASN A 126 -1.77 -4.00 -33.70
C ASN A 126 -1.70 -3.50 -32.24
N ASN A 127 -0.52 -3.48 -31.66
CA ASN A 127 -0.23 -3.01 -30.30
C ASN A 127 1.05 -2.14 -30.30
N GLU A 128 1.41 -1.56 -29.17
CA GLU A 128 2.58 -0.69 -29.03
C GLU A 128 3.93 -1.36 -29.36
N TYR A 129 3.98 -2.70 -29.31
CA TYR A 129 5.17 -3.51 -29.63
C TYR A 129 5.23 -3.94 -31.11
N ASN A 130 4.25 -3.55 -31.93
CA ASN A 130 4.16 -3.91 -33.36
C ASN A 130 4.11 -5.43 -33.63
N ASP A 131 3.43 -6.22 -32.78
CA ASP A 131 3.27 -7.66 -32.99
C ASP A 131 2.35 -8.03 -34.17
N GLY A 132 1.63 -7.06 -34.74
CA GLY A 132 0.67 -7.28 -35.84
C GLY A 132 -0.65 -7.93 -35.37
N PHE A 133 -0.99 -7.86 -34.10
CA PHE A 133 -2.28 -8.18 -33.51
C PHE A 133 -2.54 -7.32 -32.25
N SER A 134 -3.79 -7.18 -31.87
CA SER A 134 -4.18 -6.48 -30.64
C SER A 134 -4.81 -7.46 -29.64
N TYR A 135 -4.88 -7.06 -28.40
CA TYR A 135 -5.45 -7.82 -27.28
C TYR A 135 -5.93 -6.85 -26.19
N GLU A 136 -6.73 -7.35 -25.27
CA GLU A 136 -7.10 -6.58 -24.08
C GLU A 136 -5.94 -6.57 -23.09
N ASN A 137 -5.68 -5.41 -22.50
CA ASN A 137 -4.64 -5.21 -21.49
C ASN A 137 -5.22 -4.63 -20.20
N TRP A 138 -4.41 -4.56 -19.15
CA TRP A 138 -4.78 -3.86 -17.94
C TRP A 138 -4.31 -2.40 -17.99
N GLY A 139 -5.24 -1.47 -17.72
CA GLY A 139 -4.94 -0.05 -17.55
C GLY A 139 -4.40 0.67 -18.80
N GLY A 140 -4.50 0.09 -19.98
CA GLY A 140 -3.96 0.64 -21.22
C GLY A 140 -2.48 0.30 -21.47
N TYR A 141 -1.91 -0.61 -20.69
CA TYR A 141 -0.51 -1.04 -20.80
C TYR A 141 -0.41 -2.38 -21.51
N ASP A 142 0.04 -2.39 -22.77
CA ASP A 142 0.21 -3.62 -23.56
C ASP A 142 1.23 -4.60 -22.97
N LEU A 143 2.05 -4.16 -22.00
CA LEU A 143 2.91 -5.03 -21.20
C LEU A 143 2.14 -6.00 -20.30
N LEU A 144 0.90 -5.66 -19.91
CA LEU A 144 0.07 -6.39 -18.96
C LEU A 144 -1.12 -7.04 -19.69
N VAL A 145 -0.88 -8.22 -20.27
CA VAL A 145 -1.80 -8.90 -21.17
C VAL A 145 -2.91 -9.60 -20.40
N LYS A 146 -4.16 -9.18 -20.61
CA LYS A 146 -5.30 -9.67 -19.82
C LYS A 146 -5.65 -11.12 -20.11
N LEU A 147 -5.68 -11.94 -19.06
CA LEU A 147 -6.08 -13.35 -19.10
C LEU A 147 -7.60 -13.50 -19.22
N ASN A 148 -8.02 -14.47 -20.00
CA ASN A 148 -9.41 -14.91 -20.10
C ASN A 148 -9.75 -15.91 -19.00
N GLN A 149 -10.15 -15.44 -17.82
CA GLN A 149 -10.51 -16.28 -16.67
C GLN A 149 -11.82 -17.07 -16.88
N GLY A 150 -12.59 -16.78 -17.94
CA GLY A 150 -13.70 -17.61 -18.39
C GLY A 150 -13.23 -18.91 -19.07
N ASN A 151 -11.99 -18.95 -19.57
CA ASN A 151 -11.41 -20.16 -20.14
C ASN A 151 -11.06 -21.18 -19.02
N PRO A 152 -11.57 -22.43 -19.10
CA PRO A 152 -11.33 -23.45 -18.09
C PRO A 152 -9.84 -23.80 -17.92
N GLU A 153 -9.04 -23.79 -18.98
CA GLU A 153 -7.60 -24.09 -18.93
C GLU A 153 -6.84 -22.99 -18.19
N VAL A 154 -7.17 -21.71 -18.43
CA VAL A 154 -6.60 -20.58 -17.69
C VAL A 154 -6.95 -20.70 -16.21
N ARG A 155 -8.22 -20.96 -15.90
CA ARG A 155 -8.69 -21.13 -14.52
C ARG A 155 -7.95 -22.27 -13.82
N GLN A 156 -7.80 -23.41 -14.49
CA GLN A 156 -7.09 -24.55 -13.93
C GLN A 156 -5.60 -24.23 -13.69
N HIS A 157 -4.95 -23.57 -14.66
CA HIS A 157 -3.55 -23.17 -14.53
C HIS A 157 -3.32 -22.26 -13.32
N LEU A 158 -4.21 -21.28 -13.09
CA LEU A 158 -4.13 -20.38 -11.94
C LEU A 158 -4.38 -21.11 -10.61
N LEU A 159 -5.34 -22.04 -10.57
CA LEU A 159 -5.60 -22.87 -9.38
C LEU A 159 -4.42 -23.82 -9.09
N ASP A 160 -3.78 -24.38 -10.11
CA ASP A 160 -2.58 -25.21 -9.98
C ASP A 160 -1.38 -24.42 -9.45
N ALA A 161 -1.29 -23.13 -9.76
CA ALA A 161 -0.30 -22.22 -9.15
C ALA A 161 -0.58 -22.02 -7.65
N VAL A 162 -1.84 -21.80 -7.30
CA VAL A 162 -2.24 -21.65 -5.88
C VAL A 162 -2.01 -22.94 -5.10
N ASP A 163 -2.33 -24.10 -5.70
CA ASP A 163 -2.04 -25.41 -5.08
C ASP A 163 -0.55 -25.58 -4.80
N PHE A 164 0.28 -25.23 -5.77
CA PHE A 164 1.73 -25.26 -5.62
C PHE A 164 2.20 -24.33 -4.48
N TRP A 165 1.67 -23.11 -4.39
CA TRP A 165 2.06 -22.17 -3.33
C TRP A 165 1.68 -22.66 -1.92
N ILE A 166 0.50 -23.27 -1.79
CA ILE A 166 0.06 -23.87 -0.51
C ILE A 166 0.93 -25.07 -0.16
N ALA A 167 1.17 -25.98 -1.12
CA ALA A 167 1.89 -27.23 -0.88
C ALA A 167 3.39 -27.00 -0.66
N GLU A 168 4.02 -26.11 -1.44
CA GLU A 168 5.46 -25.93 -1.41
C GLU A 168 5.90 -24.90 -0.37
N PHE A 169 5.15 -23.80 -0.22
CA PHE A 169 5.55 -22.67 0.63
C PHE A 169 4.75 -22.57 1.92
N ASP A 170 3.65 -23.32 2.05
CA ASP A 170 2.73 -23.25 3.20
C ASP A 170 2.18 -21.83 3.48
N ILE A 171 1.93 -21.04 2.44
CA ILE A 171 1.37 -19.70 2.59
C ILE A 171 -0.01 -19.72 3.27
N ASP A 172 -0.38 -18.61 3.93
CA ASP A 172 -1.62 -18.50 4.70
C ASP A 172 -2.72 -17.72 3.97
N GLY A 173 -2.42 -17.14 2.82
CA GLY A 173 -3.41 -16.40 2.05
C GLY A 173 -2.86 -15.76 0.80
N ILE A 174 -3.77 -15.14 0.06
CA ILE A 174 -3.46 -14.41 -1.19
C ILE A 174 -4.16 -13.05 -1.16
N ARG A 175 -3.44 -12.01 -1.56
CA ARG A 175 -4.01 -10.75 -2.00
C ARG A 175 -4.18 -10.81 -3.51
N LEU A 176 -5.40 -10.67 -3.98
CA LEU A 176 -5.71 -10.63 -5.42
C LEU A 176 -5.48 -9.22 -5.96
N ASP A 177 -4.49 -9.09 -6.82
CA ASP A 177 -4.23 -7.89 -7.59
C ASP A 177 -5.41 -7.56 -8.50
N ALA A 178 -5.76 -6.26 -8.63
CA ALA A 178 -6.84 -5.78 -9.48
C ALA A 178 -8.16 -6.58 -9.34
N ALA A 179 -8.55 -6.95 -8.11
CA ALA A 179 -9.72 -7.78 -7.87
C ALA A 179 -11.04 -7.13 -8.33
N ASP A 180 -11.05 -5.82 -8.55
CA ASP A 180 -12.21 -5.09 -9.08
C ASP A 180 -12.51 -5.40 -10.56
N VAL A 181 -11.54 -5.97 -11.29
CA VAL A 181 -11.69 -6.38 -12.71
C VAL A 181 -11.55 -7.89 -12.94
N LEU A 182 -11.38 -8.69 -11.87
CA LEU A 182 -11.36 -10.15 -11.95
C LEU A 182 -12.75 -10.74 -12.21
N ASP A 183 -12.78 -11.88 -12.89
CA ASP A 183 -14.01 -12.65 -13.09
C ASP A 183 -14.56 -13.19 -11.75
N PHE A 184 -15.83 -12.94 -11.48
CA PHE A 184 -16.48 -13.39 -10.23
C PHE A 184 -16.56 -14.91 -10.14
N GLY A 185 -16.74 -15.61 -11.28
CA GLY A 185 -16.75 -17.07 -11.33
C GLY A 185 -15.38 -17.66 -11.00
N PHE A 186 -14.30 -17.00 -11.42
CA PHE A 186 -12.95 -17.36 -11.02
C PHE A 186 -12.72 -17.15 -9.51
N MET A 187 -13.11 -15.98 -8.97
CA MET A 187 -12.97 -15.71 -7.52
C MET A 187 -13.74 -16.71 -6.66
N ALA A 188 -14.95 -17.09 -7.06
CA ALA A 188 -15.76 -18.12 -6.36
C ALA A 188 -15.09 -19.51 -6.44
N ALA A 189 -14.53 -19.87 -7.60
CA ALA A 189 -13.79 -21.12 -7.77
C ALA A 189 -12.52 -21.14 -6.92
N LEU A 190 -11.77 -20.04 -6.90
CA LEU A 190 -10.57 -19.88 -6.06
C LEU A 190 -10.93 -19.98 -4.58
N ARG A 191 -12.02 -19.34 -4.13
CA ARG A 191 -12.49 -19.44 -2.74
C ARG A 191 -12.79 -20.88 -2.36
N SER A 192 -13.61 -21.59 -3.16
CA SER A 192 -13.96 -22.99 -2.92
C SER A 192 -12.74 -23.89 -2.91
N PHE A 193 -11.80 -23.67 -3.83
CA PHE A 193 -10.54 -24.38 -3.91
C PHE A 193 -9.69 -24.18 -2.65
N ALA A 194 -9.45 -22.92 -2.27
CA ALA A 194 -8.67 -22.57 -1.11
C ALA A 194 -9.22 -23.15 0.19
N ASP A 195 -10.54 -23.03 0.41
CA ASP A 195 -11.24 -23.61 1.58
C ASP A 195 -11.06 -25.15 1.65
N SER A 196 -10.96 -25.83 0.51
CA SER A 196 -10.74 -27.28 0.44
C SER A 196 -9.30 -27.69 0.75
N ARG A 197 -8.32 -26.77 0.57
CA ARG A 197 -6.89 -27.05 0.74
C ARG A 197 -6.38 -26.65 2.12
N LYS A 198 -6.81 -25.50 2.63
CA LYS A 198 -6.39 -24.95 3.94
C LYS A 198 -7.54 -24.14 4.54
N GLY A 199 -8.18 -24.67 5.59
CA GLY A 199 -9.46 -24.17 6.13
C GLY A 199 -9.43 -22.73 6.69
N ASP A 200 -8.26 -22.18 7.00
CA ASP A 200 -8.07 -20.81 7.48
C ASP A 200 -7.34 -19.92 6.44
N PHE A 201 -7.34 -20.34 5.17
CA PHE A 201 -6.70 -19.61 4.09
C PHE A 201 -7.39 -18.27 3.80
N PHE A 202 -6.63 -17.18 3.81
CA PHE A 202 -7.18 -15.84 3.72
C PHE A 202 -7.13 -15.29 2.28
N LEU A 203 -8.27 -14.77 1.80
CA LEU A 203 -8.37 -14.11 0.50
C LEU A 203 -8.69 -12.63 0.69
N LEU A 204 -7.75 -11.77 0.31
CA LEU A 204 -7.86 -10.33 0.28
C LEU A 204 -7.94 -9.85 -1.17
N GLY A 205 -8.92 -9.05 -1.53
CA GLY A 205 -9.02 -8.46 -2.87
C GLY A 205 -8.61 -6.99 -2.88
N GLU A 206 -7.85 -6.58 -3.87
CA GLU A 206 -7.68 -5.16 -4.15
C GLU A 206 -8.92 -4.64 -4.88
N VAL A 207 -9.69 -3.80 -4.21
CA VAL A 207 -10.88 -3.12 -4.77
C VAL A 207 -10.78 -1.64 -4.49
N ILE A 208 -10.63 -0.85 -5.56
CA ILE A 208 -10.49 0.61 -5.45
C ILE A 208 -11.88 1.26 -5.41
N HIS A 209 -12.79 0.81 -6.27
CA HIS A 209 -14.12 1.38 -6.42
C HIS A 209 -15.22 0.32 -6.44
N GLY A 210 -16.45 0.71 -6.12
CA GLY A 210 -17.61 -0.14 -6.21
C GLY A 210 -18.30 -0.44 -4.87
N ASP A 211 -19.30 -1.30 -4.91
CA ASP A 211 -19.99 -1.82 -3.72
C ASP A 211 -19.22 -3.04 -3.20
N TYR A 212 -18.53 -2.88 -2.09
CA TYR A 212 -17.75 -3.94 -1.43
C TYR A 212 -18.55 -5.22 -1.17
N GLY A 213 -19.89 -5.12 -1.00
CA GLY A 213 -20.77 -6.27 -0.78
C GLY A 213 -20.71 -7.30 -1.89
N ARG A 214 -20.36 -6.92 -3.12
CA ARG A 214 -20.24 -7.85 -4.25
C ARG A 214 -19.07 -8.83 -4.07
N TRP A 215 -17.93 -8.32 -3.60
CA TRP A 215 -16.72 -9.13 -3.36
C TRP A 215 -16.75 -9.87 -2.02
N LEU A 216 -17.58 -9.40 -1.07
CA LEU A 216 -17.69 -9.95 0.28
C LEU A 216 -18.96 -10.80 0.45
N ALA A 217 -19.66 -11.13 -0.64
CA ALA A 217 -20.79 -12.06 -0.63
C ALA A 217 -20.34 -13.47 -0.17
N PRO A 218 -21.25 -14.29 0.39
CA PRO A 218 -20.94 -15.67 0.76
C PRO A 218 -20.30 -16.45 -0.39
N GLY A 219 -19.19 -17.15 -0.12
CA GLY A 219 -18.44 -17.89 -1.14
C GLY A 219 -17.50 -17.05 -1.99
N MET A 220 -17.36 -15.75 -1.68
CA MET A 220 -16.42 -14.83 -2.32
C MET A 220 -15.22 -14.56 -1.40
N LEU A 221 -14.62 -13.38 -1.48
CA LEU A 221 -13.42 -13.01 -0.72
C LEU A 221 -13.72 -12.80 0.77
N HIS A 222 -12.72 -12.93 1.61
CA HIS A 222 -12.82 -12.68 3.05
C HIS A 222 -12.74 -11.19 3.39
N CYS A 223 -11.98 -10.44 2.59
CA CYS A 223 -11.66 -9.05 2.84
C CYS A 223 -11.36 -8.32 1.53
N VAL A 224 -11.56 -7.01 1.50
CA VAL A 224 -11.09 -6.14 0.42
C VAL A 224 -10.45 -4.89 0.98
N THR A 225 -9.64 -4.22 0.16
CA THR A 225 -8.94 -2.97 0.50
C THR A 225 -9.91 -1.82 0.72
N ASN A 226 -9.67 -1.01 1.75
CA ASN A 226 -10.52 0.12 2.13
C ASN A 226 -9.97 1.46 1.60
N TYR A 227 -9.98 1.65 0.29
CA TYR A 227 -9.55 2.91 -0.34
C TYR A 227 -10.41 4.10 0.09
N ARG A 228 -11.69 3.88 0.47
CA ARG A 228 -12.55 4.95 0.98
C ARG A 228 -12.03 5.51 2.30
N LEU A 229 -11.69 4.61 3.25
CA LEU A 229 -11.13 5.04 4.53
C LEU A 229 -9.72 5.61 4.37
N HIS A 230 -8.88 5.03 3.49
CA HIS A 230 -7.59 5.62 3.14
C HIS A 230 -7.73 7.09 2.73
N LYS A 231 -8.67 7.40 1.82
CA LYS A 231 -8.93 8.78 1.38
C LYS A 231 -9.42 9.65 2.54
N ALA A 232 -10.41 9.17 3.30
CA ALA A 232 -10.98 9.92 4.41
C ALA A 232 -9.97 10.21 5.53
N LEU A 233 -9.03 9.29 5.80
CA LEU A 233 -8.01 9.47 6.84
C LEU A 233 -7.09 10.65 6.53
N TYR A 234 -6.51 10.76 5.33
CA TYR A 234 -5.63 11.89 5.05
C TYR A 234 -6.39 13.19 4.79
N SER A 235 -7.51 13.18 4.04
CA SER A 235 -8.26 14.39 3.76
C SER A 235 -8.96 14.93 5.00
N GLY A 236 -9.59 14.08 5.81
CA GLY A 236 -10.25 14.51 7.05
C GLY A 236 -9.29 15.14 8.05
N HIS A 237 -8.00 14.74 8.07
CA HIS A 237 -6.99 15.41 8.87
C HIS A 237 -6.51 16.72 8.25
N ASN A 238 -6.29 16.76 6.94
CA ASN A 238 -5.82 17.96 6.24
C ASN A 238 -6.86 19.09 6.22
N ASP A 239 -8.13 18.71 6.11
CA ASP A 239 -9.25 19.65 5.98
C ASP A 239 -9.94 19.93 7.34
N HIS A 240 -9.37 19.42 8.45
CA HIS A 240 -9.99 19.49 9.78
C HIS A 240 -11.46 19.05 9.72
N ASN A 241 -11.72 17.83 9.18
CA ASN A 241 -13.07 17.35 8.91
C ASN A 241 -13.25 15.86 9.31
N TYR A 242 -13.37 15.62 10.60
CA TYR A 242 -13.64 14.27 11.10
C TYR A 242 -15.03 13.73 10.74
N PHE A 243 -15.95 14.56 10.30
CA PHE A 243 -17.24 14.08 9.76
C PHE A 243 -17.07 13.21 8.53
N GLU A 244 -16.06 13.45 7.69
CA GLU A 244 -15.75 12.60 6.54
C GLU A 244 -15.33 11.20 6.97
N ILE A 245 -14.48 11.09 7.99
CA ILE A 245 -14.03 9.80 8.53
C ILE A 245 -15.22 9.05 9.15
N ALA A 246 -16.00 9.72 10.01
CA ALA A 246 -17.17 9.13 10.65
C ALA A 246 -18.21 8.65 9.62
N HIS A 247 -18.49 9.47 8.59
CA HIS A 247 -19.37 9.08 7.50
C HIS A 247 -18.88 7.82 6.77
N THR A 248 -17.59 7.77 6.44
CA THR A 248 -16.97 6.60 5.79
C THR A 248 -17.09 5.35 6.65
N VAL A 249 -16.88 5.47 7.97
CA VAL A 249 -17.03 4.33 8.88
C VAL A 249 -18.47 3.85 8.97
N ARG A 250 -19.47 4.75 8.99
CA ARG A 250 -20.89 4.37 8.96
C ARG A 250 -21.25 3.58 7.70
N GLU A 251 -20.70 3.94 6.56
CA GLU A 251 -20.95 3.27 5.29
C GLU A 251 -20.24 1.90 5.20
N THR A 252 -18.99 1.83 5.67
CA THR A 252 -18.11 0.68 5.44
C THR A 252 -17.92 -0.23 6.66
N GLY A 253 -18.20 0.24 7.86
CA GLY A 253 -17.88 -0.44 9.13
C GLY A 253 -18.66 -1.75 9.38
N ARG A 254 -19.67 -2.07 8.57
CA ARG A 254 -20.36 -3.36 8.59
C ARG A 254 -19.50 -4.51 8.06
N TRP A 255 -18.46 -4.21 7.26
CA TRP A 255 -17.52 -5.18 6.73
C TRP A 255 -16.19 -5.10 7.48
N LYS A 256 -15.51 -6.22 7.57
CA LYS A 256 -14.13 -6.28 8.06
C LYS A 256 -13.18 -6.03 6.88
N LEU A 257 -12.80 -4.76 6.66
CA LEU A 257 -11.98 -4.33 5.52
C LEU A 257 -10.50 -4.21 5.91
N TYR A 258 -9.63 -4.28 4.91
CA TYR A 258 -8.20 -4.04 5.04
C TYR A 258 -7.93 -2.54 4.98
N ASN A 259 -7.66 -1.96 6.15
CA ASN A 259 -7.42 -0.53 6.33
C ASN A 259 -5.94 -0.19 6.20
N PHE A 260 -5.62 0.87 5.50
CA PHE A 260 -4.26 1.35 5.31
C PHE A 260 -4.24 2.88 5.18
N VAL A 261 -3.11 3.50 5.46
CA VAL A 261 -2.88 4.94 5.24
C VAL A 261 -2.08 5.21 3.97
N ASP A 262 -1.29 4.24 3.54
CA ASP A 262 -0.57 4.23 2.28
C ASP A 262 -0.22 2.79 1.85
N ASN A 263 0.25 2.64 0.61
CA ASN A 263 0.73 1.38 0.04
C ASN A 263 1.74 1.66 -1.08
N HIS A 264 2.08 0.64 -1.86
CA HIS A 264 3.06 0.72 -2.95
C HIS A 264 2.59 1.51 -4.19
N ASP A 265 1.31 1.90 -4.27
CA ASP A 265 0.69 2.58 -5.42
C ASP A 265 0.22 4.00 -5.12
N VAL A 266 0.16 4.38 -3.85
CA VAL A 266 -0.25 5.72 -3.43
C VAL A 266 0.84 6.44 -2.65
N ALA A 267 0.83 7.76 -2.69
CA ALA A 267 1.81 8.56 -1.95
C ALA A 267 1.80 8.23 -0.46
N ARG A 268 3.00 8.20 0.14
CA ARG A 268 3.21 7.96 1.57
C ARG A 268 2.39 8.90 2.43
N ILE A 269 1.85 8.41 3.54
CA ILE A 269 1.03 9.23 4.45
C ILE A 269 1.81 10.45 4.95
N ALA A 270 3.09 10.30 5.27
CA ALA A 270 3.95 11.40 5.67
C ALA A 270 4.08 12.50 4.60
N SER A 271 3.93 12.16 3.30
CA SER A 271 3.88 13.14 2.22
C SER A 271 2.50 13.74 1.97
N LYS A 272 1.44 13.02 2.37
CA LYS A 272 0.05 13.48 2.18
C LYS A 272 -0.42 14.44 3.28
N LEU A 273 0.07 14.26 4.50
CA LEU A 273 -0.31 15.10 5.63
C LEU A 273 0.27 16.50 5.52
N SER A 274 -0.59 17.52 5.53
CA SER A 274 -0.22 18.94 5.57
C SER A 274 0.45 19.31 6.91
N ALA A 275 -0.04 18.77 8.03
CA ALA A 275 0.58 18.85 9.34
C ALA A 275 1.20 17.49 9.69
N LYS A 276 2.52 17.41 9.78
CA LYS A 276 3.24 16.15 10.10
C LYS A 276 2.84 15.57 11.45
N ALA A 277 2.47 16.43 12.40
CA ALA A 277 1.97 16.02 13.72
C ALA A 277 0.70 15.17 13.65
N ASN A 278 -0.10 15.27 12.58
CA ASN A 278 -1.26 14.41 12.35
C ASN A 278 -0.89 12.94 12.10
N PHE A 279 0.39 12.60 12.00
CA PHE A 279 0.83 11.21 11.95
C PHE A 279 0.31 10.40 13.16
N LEU A 280 0.29 11.00 14.36
CA LEU A 280 -0.23 10.34 15.56
C LEU A 280 -1.74 10.05 15.46
N PRO A 281 -2.64 11.04 15.35
CA PRO A 281 -4.08 10.76 15.36
C PRO A 281 -4.53 9.92 14.15
N VAL A 282 -3.89 10.05 12.98
CA VAL A 282 -4.15 9.18 11.82
C VAL A 282 -3.92 7.71 12.15
N HIS A 283 -2.79 7.38 12.79
CA HIS A 283 -2.47 5.99 13.13
C HIS A 283 -3.29 5.48 14.34
N VAL A 284 -3.64 6.35 15.29
CA VAL A 284 -4.62 5.97 16.32
C VAL A 284 -5.92 5.51 15.66
N LEU A 285 -6.43 6.26 14.69
CA LEU A 285 -7.65 5.87 13.97
C LEU A 285 -7.43 4.61 13.13
N LEU A 286 -6.32 4.46 12.41
CA LEU A 286 -6.00 3.27 11.64
C LEU A 286 -6.10 2.00 12.49
N TYR A 287 -5.53 2.03 13.70
CA TYR A 287 -5.45 0.86 14.57
C TYR A 287 -6.72 0.58 15.41
N THR A 288 -7.62 1.56 15.54
CA THR A 288 -8.77 1.46 16.46
C THR A 288 -10.13 1.44 15.78
N LEU A 289 -10.25 1.97 14.55
CA LEU A 289 -11.46 1.85 13.74
C LEU A 289 -11.73 0.39 13.32
N PRO A 290 -13.00 0.03 13.01
CA PRO A 290 -13.33 -1.29 12.49
C PRO A 290 -12.52 -1.67 11.25
N GLY A 291 -12.01 -2.89 11.20
CA GLY A 291 -11.22 -3.43 10.08
C GLY A 291 -9.88 -4.02 10.51
N ILE A 292 -9.04 -4.37 9.54
CA ILE A 292 -7.70 -4.93 9.72
C ILE A 292 -6.69 -3.86 9.37
N PRO A 293 -5.95 -3.30 10.34
CA PRO A 293 -4.95 -2.28 10.04
C PRO A 293 -3.74 -2.89 9.34
N SER A 294 -3.21 -2.17 8.37
CA SER A 294 -1.96 -2.49 7.70
C SER A 294 -1.01 -1.30 7.67
N VAL A 295 0.26 -1.58 7.84
CA VAL A 295 1.35 -0.62 7.71
C VAL A 295 2.23 -1.06 6.55
N TYR A 296 2.48 -0.15 5.62
CA TYR A 296 3.38 -0.36 4.50
C TYR A 296 4.82 -0.12 4.94
N TYR A 297 5.77 -0.99 4.55
CA TYR A 297 7.16 -0.92 4.98
C TYR A 297 7.74 0.48 4.80
N GLY A 298 8.42 0.98 5.81
CA GLY A 298 8.97 2.33 5.86
C GLY A 298 7.99 3.40 6.35
N SER A 299 6.68 3.20 6.25
CA SER A 299 5.69 4.16 6.75
C SER A 299 5.69 4.23 8.27
N GLU A 300 6.06 3.14 8.96
CA GLU A 300 6.27 3.13 10.41
C GLU A 300 7.38 4.08 10.87
N PHE A 301 8.29 4.45 9.98
CA PHE A 301 9.36 5.41 10.27
C PHE A 301 9.02 6.84 9.85
N GLY A 302 7.85 7.04 9.24
CA GLY A 302 7.43 8.34 8.72
C GLY A 302 8.19 8.78 7.47
N ILE A 303 8.74 7.85 6.67
CA ILE A 303 9.42 8.22 5.44
C ILE A 303 8.45 8.86 4.45
N GLU A 304 8.96 9.80 3.67
CA GLU A 304 8.22 10.47 2.63
C GLU A 304 8.37 9.76 1.27
N GLY A 305 7.38 9.93 0.41
CA GLY A 305 7.39 9.46 -0.97
C GLY A 305 6.12 9.93 -1.68
N LYS A 306 6.28 10.59 -2.81
CA LYS A 306 5.18 11.04 -3.66
C LYS A 306 5.12 10.18 -4.91
N LYS A 307 3.92 9.86 -5.37
CA LYS A 307 3.72 9.20 -6.66
C LYS A 307 4.16 10.16 -7.77
N GLU A 308 5.07 9.73 -8.61
CA GLU A 308 5.48 10.45 -9.80
C GLU A 308 4.67 10.00 -11.00
N ARG A 309 4.56 10.84 -12.02
CA ARG A 309 3.75 10.56 -13.20
C ARG A 309 4.19 9.30 -13.95
N TRP A 310 5.50 8.99 -13.92
CA TRP A 310 6.12 7.95 -14.73
C TRP A 310 6.91 6.92 -13.91
N SER A 311 6.89 7.02 -12.58
CA SER A 311 7.67 6.14 -11.72
C SER A 311 7.04 6.03 -10.33
N ASP A 312 6.93 4.80 -9.85
CA ASP A 312 6.54 4.51 -8.47
C ASP A 312 7.76 4.27 -7.56
N ARG A 313 8.98 4.52 -8.05
CA ARG A 313 10.22 4.21 -7.34
C ARG A 313 10.30 4.89 -5.97
N ASN A 314 9.83 6.14 -5.86
CA ASN A 314 9.80 6.89 -4.59
C ASN A 314 8.85 6.27 -3.56
N LEU A 315 7.91 5.42 -4.01
CA LEU A 315 7.00 4.69 -3.13
C LEU A 315 7.61 3.35 -2.68
N ARG A 316 8.64 2.85 -3.38
CA ARG A 316 9.23 1.52 -3.24
C ARG A 316 10.73 1.56 -2.98
N PRO A 317 11.22 2.38 -2.01
CA PRO A 317 12.65 2.57 -1.78
C PRO A 317 13.29 1.31 -1.17
N GLU A 318 14.59 1.16 -1.42
CA GLU A 318 15.43 0.28 -0.62
C GLU A 318 15.57 0.86 0.79
N LEU A 319 15.46 0.01 1.83
CA LEU A 319 15.57 0.42 3.22
C LEU A 319 16.49 -0.52 4.01
N HIS A 320 17.27 0.08 4.90
CA HIS A 320 18.10 -0.63 5.86
C HIS A 320 17.60 -0.34 7.27
N LEU A 321 17.28 -1.38 8.03
CA LEU A 321 16.65 -1.24 9.35
C LEU A 321 17.50 -0.46 10.36
N GLU A 322 18.82 -0.55 10.24
CA GLU A 322 19.79 0.15 11.08
C GLU A 322 19.70 1.67 10.98
N ASP A 323 19.25 2.23 9.86
CA ASP A 323 19.13 3.67 9.64
C ASP A 323 18.00 4.30 10.49
N PHE A 324 17.08 3.48 11.00
CA PHE A 324 15.89 3.93 11.73
C PHE A 324 15.91 3.61 13.23
N ARG A 325 17.08 3.32 13.80
CA ARG A 325 17.20 3.00 15.23
C ARG A 325 16.69 4.13 16.10
N GLY A 326 15.77 3.78 17.03
CA GLY A 326 15.22 4.73 17.99
C GLY A 326 14.15 5.67 17.44
N ASN A 327 13.64 5.43 16.23
CA ASN A 327 12.61 6.23 15.58
C ASN A 327 11.32 6.28 16.43
N ASP A 328 10.77 7.47 16.67
CA ASP A 328 9.61 7.68 17.55
C ASP A 328 8.29 7.29 16.88
N GLN A 329 8.17 7.42 15.55
CA GLN A 329 7.02 6.95 14.81
C GLN A 329 6.90 5.42 14.92
N ALA A 330 8.01 4.70 14.78
CA ALA A 330 8.02 3.24 14.96
C ALA A 330 7.62 2.83 16.39
N LYS A 331 8.03 3.58 17.41
CA LYS A 331 7.58 3.36 18.80
C LYS A 331 6.07 3.56 18.96
N LEU A 332 5.52 4.57 18.30
CA LEU A 332 4.06 4.80 18.26
C LEU A 332 3.34 3.59 17.64
N ILE A 333 3.76 3.18 16.44
CA ILE A 333 3.15 2.04 15.73
C ILE A 333 3.25 0.77 16.58
N ALA A 334 4.41 0.50 17.18
CA ALA A 334 4.60 -0.64 18.08
C ALA A 334 3.67 -0.60 19.31
N SER A 335 3.42 0.58 19.87
CA SER A 335 2.51 0.75 20.99
C SER A 335 1.06 0.52 20.59
N LEU A 336 0.65 1.04 19.43
CA LEU A 336 -0.68 0.82 18.86
C LEU A 336 -0.92 -0.66 18.53
N GLY A 337 0.05 -1.34 17.93
CA GLY A 337 -0.03 -2.77 17.63
C GLY A 337 -0.20 -3.62 18.87
N ARG A 338 0.60 -3.36 19.91
CA ARG A 338 0.50 -4.07 21.20
C ARG A 338 -0.81 -3.79 21.94
N LEU A 339 -1.28 -2.53 21.94
CA LEU A 339 -2.58 -2.18 22.51
C LEU A 339 -3.70 -2.92 21.78
N ARG A 340 -3.68 -2.93 20.45
CA ARG A 340 -4.69 -3.65 19.66
C ARG A 340 -4.67 -5.16 19.96
N GLY A 341 -3.50 -5.77 20.11
CA GLY A 341 -3.36 -7.18 20.49
C GLY A 341 -3.90 -7.47 21.90
N ALA A 342 -3.73 -6.54 22.84
CA ALA A 342 -4.22 -6.65 24.23
C ALA A 342 -5.71 -6.31 24.41
N LEU A 343 -6.33 -5.65 23.42
CA LEU A 343 -7.70 -5.14 23.44
C LEU A 343 -8.54 -5.79 22.31
N PRO A 344 -9.04 -7.04 22.50
CA PRO A 344 -9.80 -7.75 21.47
C PRO A 344 -11.00 -6.96 20.92
N GLU A 345 -11.59 -6.09 21.73
CA GLU A 345 -12.67 -5.21 21.33
C GLU A 345 -12.28 -4.27 20.16
N LEU A 346 -11.01 -3.91 20.00
CA LEU A 346 -10.54 -3.13 18.86
C LEU A 346 -10.57 -3.94 17.54
N SER A 347 -10.49 -5.26 17.64
CA SER A 347 -10.53 -6.16 16.48
C SER A 347 -11.93 -6.70 16.18
N TYR A 348 -12.69 -7.04 17.21
CA TYR A 348 -13.95 -7.79 17.09
C TYR A 348 -15.16 -7.07 17.70
N GLY A 349 -14.94 -5.99 18.45
CA GLY A 349 -15.99 -5.28 19.19
C GLY A 349 -16.91 -4.43 18.30
N GLY A 350 -18.09 -4.15 18.83
CA GLY A 350 -19.00 -3.17 18.27
C GLY A 350 -18.40 -1.76 18.25
N TYR A 351 -18.96 -0.88 17.44
CA TYR A 351 -18.51 0.51 17.27
C TYR A 351 -19.67 1.47 17.55
N VAL A 352 -19.43 2.48 18.40
CA VAL A 352 -20.40 3.51 18.74
C VAL A 352 -19.73 4.87 18.78
N GLU A 353 -20.23 5.84 18.03
CA GLU A 353 -19.77 7.23 18.10
C GLU A 353 -20.24 7.89 19.41
N LEU A 354 -19.35 8.67 20.02
CA LEU A 354 -19.62 9.38 21.28
C LEU A 354 -19.63 10.90 21.10
N THR A 355 -18.57 11.43 20.48
CA THR A 355 -18.42 12.86 20.19
C THR A 355 -17.85 13.05 18.81
N LEU A 356 -18.40 13.97 18.04
CA LEU A 356 -17.95 14.28 16.71
C LEU A 356 -18.05 15.78 16.44
N THR A 357 -16.92 16.38 16.13
CA THR A 357 -16.80 17.75 15.61
C THR A 357 -15.89 17.76 14.39
N ASN A 358 -15.62 18.90 13.83
CA ASN A 358 -14.63 19.00 12.73
C ASN A 358 -13.24 18.53 13.17
N GLU A 359 -12.81 18.86 14.39
CA GLU A 359 -11.43 18.69 14.87
C GLU A 359 -11.28 17.64 15.95
N THR A 360 -12.37 17.17 16.56
CA THR A 360 -12.34 16.15 17.62
C THR A 360 -13.28 15.01 17.30
N PHE A 361 -12.84 13.79 17.61
CA PHE A 361 -13.63 12.60 17.42
C PHE A 361 -13.42 11.62 18.57
N ALA A 362 -14.52 11.12 19.12
CA ALA A 362 -14.52 10.06 20.13
C ALA A 362 -15.50 8.95 19.75
N PHE A 363 -15.09 7.72 19.98
CA PHE A 363 -15.94 6.54 19.80
C PHE A 363 -15.56 5.44 20.79
N ALA A 364 -16.49 4.52 21.01
CA ALA A 364 -16.25 3.33 21.83
C ALA A 364 -16.20 2.07 20.97
N ARG A 365 -15.37 1.13 21.41
CA ARG A 365 -15.35 -0.27 20.97
C ARG A 365 -15.71 -1.16 22.15
N SER A 366 -16.62 -2.09 21.94
CA SER A 366 -17.13 -2.93 23.05
C SER A 366 -17.25 -4.39 22.64
N LEU A 367 -16.77 -5.30 23.51
CA LEU A 367 -16.83 -6.75 23.30
C LEU A 367 -16.95 -7.44 24.68
N ASP A 368 -17.93 -8.30 24.85
CA ASP A 368 -18.10 -9.15 26.06
C ASP A 368 -18.05 -8.34 27.38
N GLY A 369 -18.75 -7.19 27.39
CA GLY A 369 -18.82 -6.30 28.55
C GLY A 369 -17.56 -5.43 28.78
N LYS A 370 -16.49 -5.62 28.03
CA LYS A 370 -15.30 -4.76 28.04
C LYS A 370 -15.48 -3.60 27.07
N ARG A 371 -15.01 -2.42 27.47
CA ARG A 371 -15.14 -1.20 26.67
C ARG A 371 -13.83 -0.45 26.61
N THR A 372 -13.45 -0.07 25.41
CA THR A 372 -12.35 0.85 25.12
C THR A 372 -12.90 2.09 24.44
N VAL A 373 -12.51 3.26 24.92
CA VAL A 373 -12.86 4.55 24.28
C VAL A 373 -11.63 5.08 23.55
N VAL A 374 -11.83 5.69 22.40
CA VAL A 374 -10.78 6.32 21.60
C VAL A 374 -11.15 7.78 21.41
N THR A 375 -10.17 8.66 21.60
CA THR A 375 -10.34 10.10 21.38
C THR A 375 -9.21 10.62 20.52
N VAL A 376 -9.50 11.49 19.55
CA VAL A 376 -8.50 12.14 18.70
C VAL A 376 -8.79 13.61 18.52
N ASN A 377 -7.73 14.40 18.37
CA ASN A 377 -7.75 15.84 18.10
C ASN A 377 -6.78 16.15 16.94
N ASN A 378 -7.28 16.75 15.85
CA ASN A 378 -6.43 17.20 14.72
C ASN A 378 -6.27 18.74 14.68
N ALA A 379 -6.77 19.45 15.70
CA ALA A 379 -6.59 20.90 15.80
C ALA A 379 -5.14 21.27 16.12
N ASN A 380 -4.74 22.50 15.75
CA ASN A 380 -3.46 23.10 16.14
C ASN A 380 -3.44 23.55 17.63
N GLU A 381 -4.54 23.37 18.33
CA GLU A 381 -4.72 23.73 19.73
C GLU A 381 -5.25 22.55 20.56
N ALA A 382 -5.07 22.63 21.87
CA ALA A 382 -5.67 21.68 22.79
C ALA A 382 -7.21 21.78 22.72
N ARG A 383 -7.88 20.64 22.83
CA ARG A 383 -9.35 20.56 22.87
C ARG A 383 -9.81 19.78 24.10
N GLU A 384 -10.83 20.31 24.75
CA GLU A 384 -11.50 19.61 25.84
C GLU A 384 -12.61 18.70 25.30
N MET A 385 -12.72 17.52 25.84
CA MET A 385 -13.76 16.56 25.50
C MET A 385 -14.35 15.91 26.75
N PRO A 386 -15.64 15.57 26.75
CA PRO A 386 -16.23 14.75 27.81
C PRO A 386 -15.55 13.39 27.90
N MET A 387 -15.26 12.95 29.12
CA MET A 387 -14.73 11.62 29.40
C MET A 387 -15.42 11.04 30.63
N GLU A 388 -15.97 9.86 30.48
CA GLU A 388 -16.60 9.13 31.58
C GLU A 388 -15.57 8.82 32.69
N PRO A 389 -15.97 8.88 33.95
CA PRO A 389 -15.09 8.48 35.05
C PRO A 389 -14.77 6.98 34.97
N GLY A 390 -13.65 6.57 35.56
CA GLY A 390 -13.25 5.17 35.61
C GLY A 390 -12.42 4.68 34.47
N PHE A 391 -11.96 5.58 33.55
CA PHE A 391 -11.03 5.27 32.49
C PHE A 391 -9.65 5.89 32.72
N ARG A 392 -8.61 5.25 32.19
CA ARG A 392 -7.23 5.76 32.13
C ARG A 392 -6.69 5.70 30.72
N GLY A 393 -5.87 6.66 30.35
CA GLY A 393 -5.14 6.65 29.08
C GLY A 393 -4.09 5.54 29.04
N ALA A 394 -4.07 4.77 27.96
CA ALA A 394 -3.17 3.64 27.78
C ALA A 394 -2.07 3.90 26.74
N LEU A 395 -2.26 4.87 25.83
CA LEU A 395 -1.29 5.23 24.79
C LEU A 395 -0.34 6.34 25.27
N LEU A 396 -0.86 7.51 25.61
CA LEU A 396 -0.09 8.68 26.07
C LEU A 396 -0.13 8.85 27.59
N GLY A 397 -1.01 8.12 28.28
CA GLY A 397 -1.19 8.21 29.73
C GLY A 397 -1.95 9.46 30.20
N LEU A 398 -2.79 10.03 29.33
CA LEU A 398 -3.63 11.16 29.69
C LEU A 398 -4.61 10.79 30.83
N ARG A 399 -5.04 11.80 31.56
CA ARG A 399 -6.01 11.64 32.67
C ARG A 399 -7.23 12.52 32.43
N ALA A 400 -8.39 11.98 32.77
CA ALA A 400 -9.61 12.75 32.82
C ALA A 400 -9.75 13.36 34.22
N GLU A 401 -10.11 14.63 34.27
CA GLU A 401 -10.37 15.40 35.46
C GLU A 401 -11.78 16.00 35.39
N ASN A 402 -12.57 15.85 36.45
CA ASN A 402 -13.94 16.39 36.53
C ASN A 402 -14.85 16.01 35.34
N GLY A 403 -14.70 14.81 34.79
CA GLY A 403 -15.49 14.35 33.64
C GLY A 403 -15.06 14.91 32.29
N GLN A 404 -13.89 15.52 32.20
CA GLN A 404 -13.30 16.11 31.00
C GLN A 404 -11.88 15.62 30.77
N VAL A 405 -11.44 15.57 29.54
CA VAL A 405 -10.04 15.39 29.16
C VAL A 405 -9.59 16.51 28.25
N THR A 406 -8.40 17.03 28.49
CA THR A 406 -7.73 17.96 27.57
C THR A 406 -6.82 17.16 26.66
N LEU A 407 -7.17 17.06 25.38
CA LEU A 407 -6.35 16.44 24.34
C LEU A 407 -5.37 17.48 23.77
N PRO A 408 -4.06 17.22 23.81
CA PRO A 408 -3.07 18.07 23.15
C PRO A 408 -3.35 18.26 21.66
N PRO A 409 -2.76 19.27 21.01
CA PRO A 409 -2.83 19.42 19.56
C PRO A 409 -2.35 18.16 18.85
N HIS A 410 -2.97 17.80 17.73
CA HIS A 410 -2.58 16.65 16.90
C HIS A 410 -2.34 15.37 17.68
N SER A 411 -3.24 15.03 18.58
CA SER A 411 -3.07 13.88 19.49
C SER A 411 -4.23 12.90 19.43
N GLY A 412 -4.05 11.79 20.11
CA GLY A 412 -5.09 10.79 20.32
C GLY A 412 -4.76 9.91 21.52
N GLU A 413 -5.78 9.40 22.18
CA GLU A 413 -5.63 8.53 23.33
C GLU A 413 -6.55 7.30 23.21
N ILE A 414 -6.10 6.19 23.77
CA ILE A 414 -6.86 4.95 23.91
C ILE A 414 -7.15 4.77 25.40
N TRP A 415 -8.43 4.84 25.76
CA TRP A 415 -8.89 4.79 27.14
C TRP A 415 -9.39 3.41 27.50
N VAL A 416 -8.89 2.87 28.57
CA VAL A 416 -9.28 1.57 29.12
C VAL A 416 -9.80 1.72 30.54
N GLU A 417 -10.66 0.84 31.00
CA GLU A 417 -11.18 0.82 32.35
C GLU A 417 -10.03 0.82 33.35
N ALA A 418 -10.08 1.68 34.37
CA ALA A 418 -8.98 1.95 35.31
C ALA A 418 -8.49 0.69 36.04
N GLY A 419 -9.41 -0.25 36.37
CA GLY A 419 -9.11 -1.53 37.01
C GLY A 419 -8.63 -2.63 36.08
N ARG A 420 -8.56 -2.39 34.78
CA ARG A 420 -8.14 -3.40 33.78
C ARG A 420 -6.64 -3.51 33.75
N GLU A 421 -6.12 -4.69 34.06
CA GLU A 421 -4.70 -5.00 33.88
C GLU A 421 -4.42 -5.26 32.39
N LEU A 422 -3.39 -4.62 31.87
CA LEU A 422 -2.89 -4.80 30.50
C LEU A 422 -1.42 -5.15 30.54
N THR A 423 -1.05 -6.21 29.87
CA THR A 423 0.36 -6.54 29.62
C THR A 423 0.84 -5.76 28.37
N VAL A 424 0.94 -4.45 28.52
CA VAL A 424 1.41 -3.53 27.47
C VAL A 424 2.52 -2.66 28.02
N PRO A 425 3.40 -2.10 27.17
CA PRO A 425 4.41 -1.14 27.60
C PRO A 425 3.79 0.07 28.30
N ALA A 426 4.59 0.74 29.12
CA ALA A 426 4.23 2.04 29.68
C ALA A 426 3.83 3.02 28.55
N PRO A 427 2.94 3.98 28.85
CA PRO A 427 2.58 5.03 27.92
C PRO A 427 3.81 5.70 27.30
N ILE A 428 3.74 5.99 26.00
CA ILE A 428 4.85 6.62 25.27
C ILE A 428 4.87 8.12 25.56
N LYS A 429 6.07 8.68 25.70
CA LYS A 429 6.28 10.12 25.67
C LYS A 429 6.61 10.50 24.23
N ILE A 430 5.70 11.18 23.55
CA ILE A 430 5.96 11.79 22.27
C ILE A 430 6.20 13.27 22.51
N THR A 431 7.32 13.77 22.06
CA THR A 431 7.56 15.21 21.99
C THR A 431 6.81 15.70 20.75
N PHE A 432 5.65 16.34 20.96
CA PHE A 432 4.95 17.00 19.86
C PHE A 432 5.88 18.06 19.29
N CYS A 433 6.35 17.87 18.07
CA CYS A 433 7.06 18.93 17.36
C CYS A 433 6.15 20.15 17.30
N GLN A 434 6.50 21.19 18.02
CA GLN A 434 5.94 22.50 17.75
C GLN A 434 6.25 22.82 16.28
N PRO A 435 5.31 23.40 15.51
CA PRO A 435 5.63 23.84 14.16
C PRO A 435 6.88 24.70 14.26
N GLU A 436 7.92 24.35 13.48
CA GLU A 436 9.09 25.20 13.37
C GLU A 436 8.59 26.62 13.06
N PRO A 437 9.04 27.65 13.80
CA PRO A 437 8.67 29.00 13.49
C PRO A 437 9.03 29.22 12.01
N LYS A 438 8.03 29.64 11.20
CA LYS A 438 8.26 29.96 9.80
C LYS A 438 9.45 30.91 9.75
N VAL A 439 10.60 30.42 9.34
CA VAL A 439 11.73 31.26 8.98
C VAL A 439 11.17 32.19 7.91
N PRO A 440 11.26 33.51 8.08
CA PRO A 440 10.86 34.44 7.05
C PRO A 440 11.58 34.04 5.77
N GLN A 441 10.84 33.72 4.72
CA GLN A 441 11.47 33.54 3.41
C GLN A 441 12.11 34.88 3.08
N GLU A 442 13.45 34.90 3.01
CA GLU A 442 14.16 36.00 2.40
C GLU A 442 13.57 36.19 1.00
N GLU A 443 13.00 37.38 0.77
CA GLU A 443 12.54 37.76 -0.55
C GLU A 443 13.72 37.62 -1.52
N LYS A 444 13.62 36.63 -2.43
CA LYS A 444 14.57 36.54 -3.55
C LYS A 444 14.49 37.88 -4.31
N PRO A 445 15.62 38.50 -4.63
CA PRO A 445 15.62 39.73 -5.42
C PRO A 445 14.87 39.50 -6.73
N ALA A 446 14.01 40.47 -7.09
CA ALA A 446 13.24 40.43 -8.30
C ALA A 446 14.15 40.19 -9.51
N MET A 447 13.93 39.06 -10.19
CA MET A 447 14.61 38.79 -11.45
C MET A 447 14.15 39.82 -12.51
N GLU A 448 15.11 40.43 -13.18
CA GLU A 448 14.85 41.24 -14.36
C GLU A 448 14.06 40.43 -15.41
N PRO A 449 13.16 41.05 -16.20
CA PRO A 449 12.37 40.34 -17.19
C PRO A 449 13.28 39.75 -18.24
N CYS A 450 13.38 38.42 -18.24
CA CYS A 450 14.06 37.65 -19.26
C CYS A 450 13.32 37.79 -20.58
N ALA A 451 14.06 37.94 -21.68
CA ALA A 451 13.55 38.01 -23.05
C ALA A 451 12.49 36.92 -23.31
N ALA A 452 11.42 37.28 -24.03
CA ALA A 452 10.31 36.38 -24.31
C ALA A 452 10.80 35.04 -24.87
N GLN A 453 10.64 33.98 -24.08
CA GLN A 453 10.98 32.63 -24.51
C GLN A 453 9.99 32.19 -25.62
N LYS A 454 10.54 31.56 -26.68
CA LYS A 454 9.76 30.91 -27.73
C LYS A 454 8.72 29.95 -27.11
N PRO A 455 7.47 29.97 -27.54
CA PRO A 455 6.45 29.04 -27.04
C PRO A 455 6.89 27.59 -27.25
N TYR A 456 6.64 26.70 -26.28
CA TYR A 456 7.04 25.29 -26.34
C TYR A 456 6.47 24.57 -27.57
N GLU A 457 5.28 24.98 -28.02
CA GLU A 457 4.62 24.47 -29.22
C GLU A 457 5.39 24.74 -30.53
N GLU A 458 6.27 25.72 -30.53
CA GLU A 458 7.08 26.10 -31.67
C GLU A 458 8.53 25.60 -31.60
N MET A 459 8.91 24.95 -30.48
CA MET A 459 10.26 24.43 -30.26
C MET A 459 10.55 23.16 -31.07
N THR A 460 11.79 23.00 -31.48
CA THR A 460 12.32 21.73 -32.01
C THR A 460 12.50 20.68 -30.89
N VAL A 461 12.83 19.45 -31.30
CA VAL A 461 13.14 18.37 -30.33
C VAL A 461 14.32 18.76 -29.42
N GLU A 462 15.40 19.30 -30.02
CA GLU A 462 16.57 19.72 -29.27
C GLU A 462 16.28 20.90 -28.32
N GLU A 463 15.48 21.86 -28.79
CA GLU A 463 15.04 23.00 -27.93
C GLU A 463 14.17 22.54 -26.76
N LEU A 464 13.27 21.56 -26.96
CA LEU A 464 12.45 20.97 -25.89
C LEU A 464 13.31 20.15 -24.91
N GLN A 465 14.25 19.36 -25.42
CA GLN A 465 15.21 18.64 -24.57
C GLN A 465 16.02 19.61 -23.70
N GLY A 466 16.52 20.70 -24.30
CA GLY A 466 17.23 21.76 -23.57
C GLY A 466 16.37 22.43 -22.48
N ALA A 467 15.12 22.73 -22.79
CA ALA A 467 14.17 23.32 -21.85
C ALA A 467 13.86 22.39 -20.67
N ILE A 468 13.71 21.08 -20.92
CA ILE A 468 13.50 20.06 -19.88
C ILE A 468 14.72 19.96 -18.97
N LEU A 469 15.93 19.88 -19.56
CA LEU A 469 17.17 19.82 -18.76
C LEU A 469 17.34 21.07 -17.88
N ALA A 470 17.03 22.27 -18.40
CA ALA A 470 17.06 23.49 -17.64
C ALA A 470 16.08 23.49 -16.43
N LYS A 471 14.86 22.99 -16.63
CA LYS A 471 13.85 22.85 -15.56
C LYS A 471 14.23 21.79 -14.55
N LEU A 472 14.82 20.68 -14.96
CA LEU A 472 15.33 19.66 -14.06
C LEU A 472 16.50 20.20 -13.23
N ALA A 473 17.41 20.97 -13.83
CA ALA A 473 18.54 21.58 -13.16
C ALA A 473 18.12 22.62 -12.09
N ALA A 474 17.01 23.31 -12.31
CA ALA A 474 16.45 24.26 -11.36
C ALA A 474 15.92 23.56 -10.08
N ASN A 475 15.59 22.27 -10.16
CA ASN A 475 15.09 21.47 -9.04
C ASN A 475 16.15 20.59 -8.35
N GLY A 476 17.41 20.65 -8.79
CA GLY A 476 18.52 19.91 -8.20
C GLY A 476 19.63 19.51 -9.20
N PRO A 477 20.70 18.87 -8.75
CA PRO A 477 21.80 18.48 -9.62
C PRO A 477 21.34 17.42 -10.66
N LEU A 478 21.66 17.67 -11.94
CA LEU A 478 21.36 16.75 -13.04
C LEU A 478 22.25 15.51 -12.97
N THR A 479 21.64 14.34 -12.80
CA THR A 479 22.35 13.06 -12.92
C THR A 479 22.62 12.70 -14.38
N GLU A 480 23.63 11.87 -14.61
CA GLU A 480 23.96 11.38 -15.96
C GLU A 480 22.81 10.61 -16.60
N ARG A 481 22.04 9.90 -15.78
CA ARG A 481 20.83 9.20 -16.19
C ARG A 481 19.75 10.17 -16.69
N MET A 482 19.46 11.27 -15.96
CA MET A 482 18.48 12.27 -16.40
C MET A 482 18.86 12.88 -17.75
N ARG A 483 20.15 13.15 -17.96
CA ARG A 483 20.65 13.65 -19.26
C ARG A 483 20.41 12.66 -20.38
N ARG A 484 20.64 11.37 -20.12
CA ARG A 484 20.42 10.30 -21.08
C ARG A 484 18.94 10.12 -21.41
N GLU A 485 18.06 10.07 -20.42
CA GLU A 485 16.61 9.92 -20.62
C GLU A 485 16.01 11.06 -21.47
N VAL A 486 16.48 12.30 -21.25
CA VAL A 486 16.05 13.44 -22.09
C VAL A 486 16.61 13.33 -23.50
N ALA A 487 17.90 12.97 -23.65
CA ALA A 487 18.55 12.87 -24.95
C ALA A 487 18.03 11.71 -25.82
N GLU A 488 17.61 10.61 -25.21
CA GLU A 488 17.05 9.44 -25.90
C GLU A 488 15.58 9.63 -26.31
N ASN A 489 14.86 10.59 -25.72
CA ASN A 489 13.48 10.88 -26.09
C ASN A 489 13.43 11.78 -27.33
N VAL A 490 13.15 11.19 -28.48
CA VAL A 490 13.09 11.89 -29.79
C VAL A 490 11.64 12.20 -30.22
N TYR A 491 10.64 11.86 -29.41
CA TYR A 491 9.24 12.10 -29.73
C TYR A 491 8.81 13.49 -29.24
N ARG A 492 8.59 14.39 -30.20
CA ARG A 492 8.28 15.80 -29.94
C ARG A 492 7.08 15.99 -29.01
N ASP A 493 5.99 15.23 -29.20
CA ASP A 493 4.78 15.36 -28.38
C ASP A 493 5.01 14.89 -26.94
N SER A 494 5.83 13.88 -26.74
CA SER A 494 6.26 13.41 -25.42
C SER A 494 7.07 14.48 -24.69
N LEU A 495 8.05 15.10 -25.38
CA LEU A 495 8.87 16.17 -24.82
C LEU A 495 8.02 17.42 -24.52
N LEU A 496 7.10 17.78 -25.42
CA LEU A 496 6.19 18.92 -25.22
C LEU A 496 5.31 18.72 -23.99
N ASN A 497 4.75 17.53 -23.79
CA ASN A 497 3.99 17.19 -22.60
C ASN A 497 4.87 17.19 -21.33
N TRP A 498 6.10 16.71 -21.44
CA TRP A 498 7.04 16.68 -20.32
C TRP A 498 7.42 18.09 -19.86
N VAL A 499 7.83 18.99 -20.79
CA VAL A 499 8.21 20.37 -20.44
C VAL A 499 7.04 21.16 -19.83
N LYS A 500 5.80 20.90 -20.27
CA LYS A 500 4.58 21.52 -19.71
C LYS A 500 4.23 20.99 -18.30
N SER A 501 4.71 19.83 -17.93
CA SER A 501 4.41 19.23 -16.61
C SER A 501 5.19 19.85 -15.45
N PHE A 502 6.21 20.65 -15.70
CA PHE A 502 6.99 21.38 -14.70
C PHE A 502 6.28 22.67 -14.23
N ARG A 503 5.03 22.59 -13.80
CA ARG A 503 4.30 23.73 -13.20
C ARG A 503 4.42 23.75 -11.70
#